data_f66ef97a03db90bf48926c93a42a607f
#
_entry.id   f66ef97a03db90bf48926c93a42a607f
#
_cell.length_a   1.000
_cell.length_b   1.000
_cell.length_c   1.000
_cell.angle_alpha   90.00
_cell.angle_beta   90.00
_cell.angle_gamma   90.00
#
_symmetry.space_group_name_H-M   'P 1'
#
loop_
_entity.id
_entity.type
_entity.pdbx_description
1 polymer ?
#
loop_
_entity_poly.entity_id
_entity_poly.type
_entity_poly.pdbx_seq_one_letter_code
_entity_poly.pdbx_strand_id
1 'polypeptide(L)'
;MEKTELETQNSAMRFSLREADWRNGAIVYQVLVDRFNEPENPAAKQKHYTFPRRYQAWTEVPARGEFLVDFNVWSHEVDFWGGDLRSVQAKLSYLTDLDVDVLYLNPIHAAFTNHKYDAYDYFEISPEYGTWDDLRDLIESVHQRKMKIVLDGVFNHMGRNSRLFTQAASDPENPYRGWFYFDDKYPTGVRLWANAPSLPELNYENPAVTDYIYGASDSVVKTYLRRGIDGWRLDTAFELGYHYLAEVTTAAHEEKPGSLVVGEIWNYPQDWFPALDAVMNFTLRGIILDCLQGNIGAGIANEMIAKVIADAGIEEMLKSWLLLDNHDTPRINALLPDPRDQRLAQVLQFTLPGSPNLYYGSELGMQGGDDPENRAPMRWDLAAEGNEILHWYKTLIQIRKSQRALKIGDYRKILAGQLVAFERCTERVEETVIVVVNPTGENIQENVLVPDSKLMNGTELVDGLHPTRLYRLYSGLVRIEIPAKSAAILQPRTASVGGYTPYKRIE
;
A
#
# COMPACT_ATOMS: atom_id res chain seq x y z
N MET A 1 -40.20 12.59 11.97
CA MET A 1 -39.51 13.60 11.13
C MET A 1 -38.18 13.99 11.77
N GLU A 2 -38.12 14.56 12.93
CA GLU A 2 -36.84 14.99 13.56
C GLU A 2 -35.75 13.90 13.66
N LYS A 3 -36.12 12.66 14.03
CA LYS A 3 -35.13 11.56 14.14
C LYS A 3 -34.50 11.20 12.78
N THR A 4 -35.28 11.23 11.72
CA THR A 4 -34.81 10.92 10.35
C THR A 4 -33.92 12.03 9.78
N GLU A 5 -34.25 13.29 10.08
CA GLU A 5 -33.43 14.44 9.67
C GLU A 5 -32.09 14.45 10.40
N LEU A 6 -32.07 14.14 11.71
CA LEU A 6 -30.85 14.05 12.49
C LEU A 6 -29.94 12.89 12.03
N GLU A 7 -30.52 11.73 11.66
CA GLU A 7 -29.79 10.58 11.13
C GLU A 7 -29.19 10.90 9.74
N THR A 8 -29.89 11.62 8.88
CA THR A 8 -29.42 12.06 7.57
C THR A 8 -28.27 13.06 7.71
N GLN A 9 -28.43 14.07 8.58
CA GLN A 9 -27.37 15.05 8.85
C GLN A 9 -26.09 14.40 9.42
N ASN A 10 -26.26 13.46 10.36
CA ASN A 10 -25.13 12.70 10.91
C ASN A 10 -24.42 11.85 9.86
N SER A 11 -25.19 11.26 8.93
CA SER A 11 -24.62 10.48 7.81
C SER A 11 -23.81 11.37 6.87
N ALA A 12 -24.38 12.49 6.41
CA ALA A 12 -23.68 13.43 5.54
C ALA A 12 -22.41 14.00 6.17
N MET A 13 -22.47 14.33 7.48
CA MET A 13 -21.32 14.79 8.23
C MET A 13 -20.21 13.73 8.28
N ARG A 14 -20.54 12.45 8.52
CA ARG A 14 -19.60 11.34 8.56
C ARG A 14 -18.84 11.20 7.23
N PHE A 15 -19.53 11.21 6.10
CA PHE A 15 -18.89 11.11 4.80
C PHE A 15 -18.04 12.34 4.45
N SER A 16 -18.48 13.53 4.89
CA SER A 16 -17.67 14.76 4.73
C SER A 16 -16.37 14.70 5.54
N LEU A 17 -16.40 14.16 6.75
CA LEU A 17 -15.19 13.95 7.57
C LEU A 17 -14.26 12.92 6.95
N ARG A 18 -14.79 11.81 6.42
CA ARG A 18 -13.99 10.81 5.70
C ARG A 18 -13.31 11.40 4.45
N GLU A 19 -14.02 12.25 3.72
CA GLU A 19 -13.51 12.89 2.51
C GLU A 19 -12.42 13.91 2.81
N ALA A 20 -12.54 14.63 3.94
CA ALA A 20 -11.54 15.58 4.39
C ALA A 20 -10.24 14.93 4.89
N ASP A 21 -10.29 13.67 5.30
CA ASP A 21 -9.12 12.91 5.71
C ASP A 21 -8.42 12.28 4.49
N TRP A 22 -7.26 12.84 4.11
CA TRP A 22 -6.47 12.41 2.96
C TRP A 22 -6.05 10.94 3.01
N ARG A 23 -6.02 10.33 4.20
CA ARG A 23 -5.58 8.95 4.43
C ARG A 23 -6.61 7.93 3.90
N ASN A 24 -7.87 8.34 3.77
CA ASN A 24 -8.96 7.47 3.33
C ASN A 24 -8.91 7.24 1.81
N GLY A 25 -8.75 5.99 1.42
CA GLY A 25 -8.91 5.54 0.04
C GLY A 25 -7.95 6.17 -0.98
N ALA A 26 -6.82 6.68 -0.53
CA ALA A 26 -5.79 7.29 -1.35
C ALA A 26 -5.12 6.26 -2.27
N ILE A 27 -4.74 6.67 -3.45
CA ILE A 27 -3.94 5.83 -4.36
C ILE A 27 -2.47 6.00 -3.98
N VAL A 28 -1.86 4.93 -3.48
CA VAL A 28 -0.47 4.88 -3.03
C VAL A 28 0.40 4.30 -4.14
N TYR A 29 1.56 4.88 -4.36
CA TYR A 29 2.55 4.36 -5.29
C TYR A 29 3.87 4.12 -4.57
N GLN A 30 4.27 2.85 -4.48
CA GLN A 30 5.46 2.40 -3.77
C GLN A 30 6.68 2.40 -4.68
N VAL A 31 7.77 2.99 -4.23
CA VAL A 31 9.03 3.15 -4.97
C VAL A 31 10.22 2.60 -4.20
N LEU A 32 10.97 1.69 -4.83
CA LEU A 32 12.33 1.36 -4.44
C LEU A 32 13.29 2.33 -5.13
N VAL A 33 13.84 3.28 -4.38
CA VAL A 33 14.56 4.46 -4.93
C VAL A 33 15.70 4.08 -5.88
N ASP A 34 16.52 3.09 -5.51
CA ASP A 34 17.64 2.59 -6.33
C ASP A 34 17.22 2.10 -7.72
N ARG A 35 15.95 1.69 -7.89
CA ARG A 35 15.44 0.97 -9.07
C ARG A 35 14.35 1.72 -9.83
N PHE A 36 13.96 2.91 -9.39
CA PHE A 36 12.80 3.59 -9.97
C PHE A 36 13.15 4.38 -11.24
N ASN A 37 14.23 5.17 -11.20
CA ASN A 37 14.67 5.91 -12.37
C ASN A 37 16.19 6.09 -12.38
N GLU A 38 16.78 5.94 -13.56
CA GLU A 38 18.22 6.10 -13.76
C GLU A 38 18.66 7.51 -13.33
N PRO A 39 19.81 7.67 -12.64
CA PRO A 39 20.31 8.97 -12.25
C PRO A 39 20.75 9.79 -13.48
N GLU A 40 20.65 11.12 -13.38
CA GLU A 40 21.06 12.04 -14.45
C GLU A 40 22.52 11.85 -14.88
N ASN A 41 23.40 11.52 -13.91
CA ASN A 41 24.83 11.29 -14.18
C ASN A 41 25.29 9.96 -13.56
N PRO A 42 25.14 8.84 -14.28
CA PRO A 42 25.55 7.52 -13.81
C PRO A 42 27.05 7.44 -13.45
N ALA A 43 27.91 8.13 -14.19
CA ALA A 43 29.36 8.10 -13.94
C ALA A 43 29.71 8.73 -12.58
N ALA A 44 29.00 9.76 -12.15
CA ALA A 44 29.21 10.40 -10.85
C ALA A 44 28.78 9.48 -9.68
N LYS A 45 27.96 8.47 -9.91
CA LYS A 45 27.51 7.52 -8.90
C LYS A 45 28.54 6.48 -8.52
N GLN A 46 29.45 6.11 -9.46
CA GLN A 46 30.42 5.04 -9.26
C GLN A 46 31.27 5.20 -7.98
N LYS A 47 31.55 6.43 -7.58
CA LYS A 47 32.31 6.73 -6.33
C LYS A 47 31.67 6.21 -5.05
N HIS A 48 30.34 5.97 -5.06
CA HIS A 48 29.60 5.46 -3.90
C HIS A 48 29.67 3.93 -3.78
N TYR A 49 30.15 3.24 -4.82
CA TYR A 49 30.11 1.77 -4.89
C TYR A 49 31.52 1.20 -4.90
N THR A 50 32.08 1.06 -3.70
CA THR A 50 33.36 0.38 -3.49
C THR A 50 33.11 -1.05 -3.06
N PHE A 51 34.00 -1.98 -3.45
CA PHE A 51 33.87 -3.41 -3.11
C PHE A 51 33.48 -3.63 -1.64
N PRO A 52 32.49 -4.47 -1.35
CA PRO A 52 31.80 -5.43 -2.23
C PRO A 52 30.61 -4.83 -3.02
N ARG A 53 30.28 -3.56 -2.81
CA ARG A 53 29.18 -2.85 -3.51
C ARG A 53 29.52 -2.70 -4.99
N ARG A 54 28.57 -3.01 -5.88
CA ARG A 54 28.74 -2.97 -7.33
C ARG A 54 27.68 -2.09 -7.99
N TYR A 55 28.10 -1.29 -8.95
CA TYR A 55 27.20 -0.51 -9.78
C TYR A 55 26.82 -1.31 -11.03
N GLN A 56 25.54 -1.50 -11.26
CA GLN A 56 24.98 -2.28 -12.38
C GLN A 56 24.46 -1.35 -13.47
N ALA A 57 24.46 -1.83 -14.73
CA ALA A 57 23.77 -1.14 -15.80
C ALA A 57 22.25 -1.22 -15.62
N TRP A 58 21.54 -0.17 -16.04
CA TRP A 58 20.07 -0.11 -15.88
C TRP A 58 19.31 -1.25 -16.57
N THR A 59 19.93 -1.84 -17.59
CA THR A 59 19.39 -2.99 -18.35
C THR A 59 19.62 -4.35 -17.68
N GLU A 60 20.49 -4.40 -16.67
CA GLU A 60 20.76 -5.64 -15.95
C GLU A 60 19.58 -6.00 -15.04
N VAL A 61 19.23 -7.28 -15.00
CA VAL A 61 18.16 -7.80 -14.13
C VAL A 61 18.80 -8.41 -12.90
N PRO A 62 18.28 -8.11 -11.69
CA PRO A 62 18.81 -8.69 -10.47
C PRO A 62 18.63 -10.21 -10.47
N ALA A 63 19.64 -10.91 -10.03
CA ALA A 63 19.65 -12.36 -9.90
C ALA A 63 20.16 -12.77 -8.51
N ARG A 64 19.69 -13.91 -8.01
CA ARG A 64 20.10 -14.42 -6.71
C ARG A 64 21.61 -14.68 -6.71
N GLY A 65 22.27 -14.10 -5.72
CA GLY A 65 23.71 -14.19 -5.54
C GLY A 65 24.12 -15.21 -4.47
N GLU A 66 25.40 -15.21 -4.14
CA GLU A 66 26.01 -16.01 -3.05
C GLU A 66 26.15 -15.18 -1.76
N PHE A 67 26.21 -15.85 -0.62
CA PHE A 67 26.39 -15.18 0.67
C PHE A 67 27.84 -14.75 0.87
N LEU A 68 28.06 -13.46 1.09
CA LEU A 68 29.37 -12.85 1.34
C LEU A 68 29.67 -12.88 2.84
N VAL A 69 30.37 -13.92 3.30
CA VAL A 69 30.62 -14.20 4.73
C VAL A 69 31.27 -13.03 5.44
N ASP A 70 32.27 -12.38 4.83
CA ASP A 70 33.01 -11.26 5.41
C ASP A 70 32.17 -10.02 5.65
N PHE A 71 31.03 -9.90 4.95
CA PHE A 71 30.13 -8.75 4.99
C PHE A 71 28.76 -9.07 5.62
N ASN A 72 28.47 -10.35 5.85
CA ASN A 72 27.19 -10.84 6.38
C ASN A 72 25.96 -10.44 5.51
N VAL A 73 26.11 -10.40 4.20
CA VAL A 73 25.06 -10.04 3.24
C VAL A 73 25.11 -10.96 2.02
N TRP A 74 24.02 -11.03 1.27
CA TRP A 74 24.02 -11.68 -0.05
C TRP A 74 24.61 -10.73 -1.10
N SER A 75 25.28 -11.28 -2.11
CA SER A 75 25.95 -10.46 -3.13
C SER A 75 24.95 -9.61 -3.95
N HIS A 76 23.69 -10.04 -4.13
CA HIS A 76 22.66 -9.26 -4.79
C HIS A 76 22.13 -8.10 -3.92
N GLU A 77 22.34 -8.12 -2.61
CA GLU A 77 21.98 -7.00 -1.72
C GLU A 77 22.97 -5.83 -1.82
N VAL A 78 24.10 -6.04 -2.47
CA VAL A 78 25.13 -5.01 -2.72
C VAL A 78 25.31 -4.68 -4.20
N ASP A 79 24.34 -5.05 -5.04
CA ASP A 79 24.20 -4.63 -6.43
C ASP A 79 23.27 -3.41 -6.52
N PHE A 80 23.77 -2.30 -7.06
CA PHE A 80 23.06 -1.02 -7.11
C PHE A 80 22.87 -0.57 -8.56
N TRP A 81 21.72 0.04 -8.85
CA TRP A 81 21.41 0.64 -10.17
C TRP A 81 21.49 2.17 -10.13
N GLY A 82 21.64 2.74 -8.94
CA GLY A 82 22.01 4.13 -8.75
C GLY A 82 20.89 5.14 -8.81
N GLY A 83 19.63 4.70 -8.84
CA GLY A 83 18.50 5.62 -8.65
C GLY A 83 18.63 6.41 -7.35
N ASP A 84 18.11 7.64 -7.33
CA ASP A 84 18.25 8.58 -6.23
C ASP A 84 17.01 9.48 -6.09
N LEU A 85 16.99 10.32 -5.04
CA LEU A 85 15.86 11.21 -4.77
C LEU A 85 15.58 12.19 -5.91
N ARG A 86 16.63 12.68 -6.61
CA ARG A 86 16.46 13.57 -7.76
C ARG A 86 15.87 12.84 -8.96
N SER A 87 16.29 11.61 -9.19
CA SER A 87 15.75 10.79 -10.27
C SER A 87 14.30 10.40 -10.01
N VAL A 88 13.89 10.18 -8.74
CA VAL A 88 12.49 10.05 -8.35
C VAL A 88 11.73 11.35 -8.63
N GLN A 89 12.28 12.49 -8.22
CA GLN A 89 11.67 13.82 -8.45
C GLN A 89 11.43 14.08 -9.94
N ALA A 90 12.35 13.68 -10.82
CA ALA A 90 12.22 13.83 -12.27
C ALA A 90 11.02 13.05 -12.87
N LYS A 91 10.48 12.06 -12.15
CA LYS A 91 9.34 11.23 -12.59
C LYS A 91 8.02 11.57 -11.89
N LEU A 92 7.95 12.63 -11.10
CA LEU A 92 6.71 13.02 -10.43
C LEU A 92 5.58 13.40 -11.41
N SER A 93 5.89 13.87 -12.62
CA SER A 93 4.88 14.10 -13.66
C SER A 93 4.15 12.81 -14.04
N TYR A 94 4.87 11.70 -14.18
CA TYR A 94 4.27 10.38 -14.45
C TYR A 94 3.29 9.97 -13.35
N LEU A 95 3.65 10.17 -12.08
CA LEU A 95 2.76 9.88 -10.95
C LEU A 95 1.54 10.79 -10.93
N THR A 96 1.71 12.06 -11.30
CA THR A 96 0.58 12.99 -11.45
C THR A 96 -0.35 12.56 -12.60
N ASP A 97 0.21 12.15 -13.74
CA ASP A 97 -0.56 11.69 -14.90
C ASP A 97 -1.28 10.35 -14.63
N LEU A 98 -0.78 9.58 -13.67
CA LEU A 98 -1.41 8.37 -13.14
C LEU A 98 -2.41 8.68 -12.00
N ASP A 99 -2.57 9.94 -11.62
CA ASP A 99 -3.46 10.42 -10.54
C ASP A 99 -3.18 9.79 -9.17
N VAL A 100 -1.90 9.62 -8.83
CA VAL A 100 -1.41 9.12 -7.54
C VAL A 100 -1.64 10.17 -6.46
N ASP A 101 -2.09 9.74 -5.27
CA ASP A 101 -2.29 10.60 -4.10
C ASP A 101 -1.09 10.57 -3.14
N VAL A 102 -0.42 9.43 -3.02
CA VAL A 102 0.65 9.22 -2.04
C VAL A 102 1.87 8.55 -2.69
N LEU A 103 3.02 9.19 -2.56
CA LEU A 103 4.31 8.57 -2.87
C LEU A 103 4.83 7.88 -1.60
N TYR A 104 4.98 6.55 -1.65
CA TYR A 104 5.63 5.78 -0.60
C TYR A 104 7.03 5.36 -1.05
N LEU A 105 8.05 5.79 -0.31
CA LEU A 105 9.44 5.41 -0.55
C LEU A 105 9.86 4.29 0.41
N ASN A 106 10.37 3.18 -0.14
CA ASN A 106 11.15 2.22 0.63
C ASN A 106 12.34 2.90 1.30
N PRO A 107 13.03 2.28 2.29
CA PRO A 107 13.96 2.98 3.16
C PRO A 107 15.00 3.83 2.42
N ILE A 108 15.26 5.03 2.94
CA ILE A 108 16.20 6.00 2.35
C ILE A 108 17.37 6.33 3.26
N HIS A 109 17.38 5.79 4.48
CA HIS A 109 18.41 6.05 5.48
C HIS A 109 19.77 5.48 5.06
N ALA A 110 20.84 6.01 5.62
CA ALA A 110 22.19 5.51 5.40
C ALA A 110 22.28 4.05 5.80
N ALA A 111 22.65 3.19 4.83
CA ALA A 111 22.70 1.74 4.98
C ALA A 111 23.75 1.13 4.07
N PHE A 112 24.12 -0.13 4.32
CA PHE A 112 25.13 -0.82 3.52
C PHE A 112 24.54 -1.46 2.26
N THR A 113 23.34 -2.02 2.36
CA THR A 113 22.69 -2.74 1.27
C THR A 113 21.90 -1.80 0.34
N ASN A 114 21.49 -2.33 -0.82
CA ASN A 114 20.66 -1.61 -1.79
C ASN A 114 19.22 -1.40 -1.32
N HIS A 115 18.67 -2.32 -0.51
CA HIS A 115 17.31 -2.26 0.00
C HIS A 115 17.16 -1.32 1.23
N LYS A 116 18.27 -1.00 1.91
CA LYS A 116 18.32 -0.07 3.06
C LYS A 116 17.63 -0.53 4.35
N TYR A 117 17.20 -1.79 4.45
CA TYR A 117 16.63 -2.33 5.69
C TYR A 117 17.69 -2.55 6.79
N ASP A 118 18.97 -2.43 6.48
CA ASP A 118 20.10 -2.44 7.39
C ASP A 118 20.61 -1.02 7.70
N ALA A 119 19.69 -0.09 8.02
CA ALA A 119 20.06 1.28 8.34
C ALA A 119 21.10 1.35 9.46
N TYR A 120 22.20 2.04 9.21
CA TYR A 120 23.24 2.26 10.24
C TYR A 120 23.17 3.67 10.84
N ASP A 121 22.47 4.61 10.22
CA ASP A 121 22.16 5.92 10.76
C ASP A 121 20.80 6.39 10.24
N TYR A 122 19.86 6.65 11.15
CA TYR A 122 18.52 7.11 10.79
C TYR A 122 18.45 8.63 10.53
N PHE A 123 19.46 9.40 10.95
CA PHE A 123 19.52 10.84 10.71
C PHE A 123 20.29 11.21 9.43
N GLU A 124 20.89 10.23 8.77
CA GLU A 124 21.57 10.44 7.49
C GLU A 124 20.75 9.83 6.34
N ILE A 125 20.61 10.61 5.27
CA ILE A 125 20.15 10.07 3.98
C ILE A 125 21.28 9.27 3.37
N SER A 126 20.98 8.12 2.78
CA SER A 126 22.00 7.29 2.12
C SER A 126 22.76 8.13 1.09
N PRO A 127 24.11 8.22 1.17
CA PRO A 127 24.89 9.14 0.33
C PRO A 127 24.68 8.94 -1.17
N GLU A 128 24.39 7.71 -1.60
CA GLU A 128 24.04 7.41 -2.98
C GLU A 128 22.63 7.85 -3.37
N TYR A 129 21.74 8.14 -2.41
CA TYR A 129 20.41 8.66 -2.67
C TYR A 129 20.36 10.19 -2.67
N GLY A 130 21.33 10.84 -2.02
CA GLY A 130 21.42 12.30 -1.98
C GLY A 130 21.60 12.85 -0.57
N THR A 131 21.08 14.04 -0.36
CA THR A 131 21.20 14.82 0.86
C THR A 131 19.83 15.15 1.46
N TRP A 132 19.85 15.78 2.65
CA TRP A 132 18.65 16.35 3.23
C TRP A 132 18.02 17.46 2.36
N ASP A 133 18.83 18.19 1.59
CA ASP A 133 18.31 19.19 0.66
C ASP A 133 17.58 18.51 -0.51
N ASP A 134 18.10 17.39 -1.03
CA ASP A 134 17.43 16.63 -2.07
C ASP A 134 16.10 16.04 -1.57
N LEU A 135 16.03 15.57 -0.32
CA LEU A 135 14.78 15.09 0.27
C LEU A 135 13.78 16.23 0.47
N ARG A 136 14.22 17.40 0.96
CA ARG A 136 13.36 18.58 1.10
C ARG A 136 12.78 19.00 -0.25
N ASP A 137 13.60 19.09 -1.29
CA ASP A 137 13.20 19.49 -2.63
C ASP A 137 12.20 18.50 -3.23
N LEU A 138 12.36 17.19 -2.96
CA LEU A 138 11.41 16.16 -3.33
C LEU A 138 10.08 16.33 -2.58
N ILE A 139 10.10 16.51 -1.26
CA ILE A 139 8.90 16.72 -0.44
C ILE A 139 8.11 17.95 -0.95
N GLU A 140 8.79 19.07 -1.17
CA GLU A 140 8.18 20.29 -1.70
C GLU A 140 7.55 20.06 -3.08
N SER A 141 8.24 19.32 -3.97
CA SER A 141 7.75 18.99 -5.31
C SER A 141 6.54 18.07 -5.29
N VAL A 142 6.48 17.13 -4.34
CA VAL A 142 5.33 16.23 -4.09
C VAL A 142 4.13 17.05 -3.60
N HIS A 143 4.34 17.92 -2.62
CA HIS A 143 3.27 18.76 -2.06
C HIS A 143 2.72 19.79 -3.06
N GLN A 144 3.58 20.39 -3.92
CA GLN A 144 3.15 21.28 -5.01
C GLN A 144 2.19 20.58 -5.99
N ARG A 145 2.29 19.27 -6.12
CA ARG A 145 1.38 18.42 -6.92
C ARG A 145 0.19 17.89 -6.14
N LYS A 146 -0.02 18.37 -4.92
CA LYS A 146 -1.08 17.93 -4.00
C LYS A 146 -1.00 16.45 -3.62
N MET A 147 0.13 15.82 -3.83
CA MET A 147 0.43 14.48 -3.34
C MET A 147 0.97 14.53 -1.91
N LYS A 148 0.98 13.38 -1.25
CA LYS A 148 1.57 13.13 0.07
C LYS A 148 2.81 12.25 -0.07
N ILE A 149 3.68 12.28 0.94
CA ILE A 149 4.88 11.44 0.97
C ILE A 149 4.96 10.68 2.29
N VAL A 150 5.13 9.35 2.18
CA VAL A 150 5.30 8.42 3.31
C VAL A 150 6.66 7.75 3.17
N LEU A 151 7.41 7.66 4.26
CA LEU A 151 8.69 6.97 4.31
C LEU A 151 8.59 5.64 5.05
N ASP A 152 9.54 4.74 4.76
CA ASP A 152 9.69 3.46 5.44
C ASP A 152 10.51 3.63 6.73
N GLY A 153 9.93 3.27 7.86
CA GLY A 153 10.54 3.30 9.18
C GLY A 153 11.00 1.90 9.62
N VAL A 154 12.26 1.60 9.44
CA VAL A 154 12.86 0.32 9.85
C VAL A 154 13.31 0.44 11.29
N PHE A 155 12.37 0.38 12.24
CA PHE A 155 12.67 0.68 13.63
C PHE A 155 12.85 -0.56 14.51
N ASN A 156 12.56 -1.77 14.02
CA ASN A 156 12.76 -3.00 14.78
C ASN A 156 14.26 -3.35 14.98
N HIS A 157 15.10 -3.03 14.02
CA HIS A 157 16.52 -3.41 14.00
C HIS A 157 17.37 -2.35 13.31
N MET A 158 18.69 -2.42 13.51
CA MET A 158 19.67 -1.60 12.80
C MET A 158 20.64 -2.46 11.99
N GLY A 159 21.38 -1.84 11.08
CA GLY A 159 22.49 -2.50 10.41
C GLY A 159 23.65 -2.80 11.39
N ARG A 160 24.22 -3.98 11.29
CA ARG A 160 25.40 -4.38 12.07
C ARG A 160 26.59 -3.42 11.90
N ASN A 161 26.65 -2.70 10.78
CA ASN A 161 27.66 -1.69 10.49
C ASN A 161 27.39 -0.34 11.16
N SER A 162 26.29 -0.20 11.91
CA SER A 162 26.01 1.04 12.63
C SER A 162 27.09 1.32 13.69
N ARG A 163 27.43 2.60 13.88
CA ARG A 163 28.34 3.02 14.93
C ARG A 163 27.82 2.64 16.32
N LEU A 164 26.52 2.73 16.52
CA LEU A 164 25.87 2.39 17.78
C LEU A 164 26.08 0.90 18.10
N PHE A 165 25.83 0.01 17.13
CA PHE A 165 26.03 -1.42 17.34
C PHE A 165 27.50 -1.80 17.47
N THR A 166 28.39 -1.27 16.62
CA THR A 166 29.84 -1.61 16.67
C THR A 166 30.48 -1.21 17.98
N GLN A 167 30.12 -0.05 18.54
CA GLN A 167 30.55 0.37 19.85
C GLN A 167 29.98 -0.52 20.96
N ALA A 168 28.69 -0.85 20.91
CA ALA A 168 28.04 -1.74 21.86
C ALA A 168 28.65 -3.15 21.85
N ALA A 169 29.02 -3.66 20.69
CA ALA A 169 29.57 -5.00 20.53
C ALA A 169 31.04 -5.08 20.99
N SER A 170 31.82 -4.00 20.82
CA SER A 170 33.26 -3.97 21.14
C SER A 170 33.56 -3.74 22.62
N ASP A 171 32.66 -3.14 23.38
CA ASP A 171 32.87 -2.77 24.79
C ASP A 171 31.58 -3.03 25.61
N PRO A 172 31.62 -4.00 26.55
CA PRO A 172 30.48 -4.28 27.42
C PRO A 172 30.04 -3.11 28.32
N GLU A 173 30.94 -2.16 28.61
CA GLU A 173 30.66 -0.98 29.42
C GLU A 173 30.18 0.22 28.58
N ASN A 174 30.06 0.06 27.27
CA ASN A 174 29.64 1.13 26.39
C ASN A 174 28.17 1.52 26.66
N PRO A 175 27.80 2.82 26.68
CA PRO A 175 26.43 3.27 26.90
C PRO A 175 25.40 2.67 25.93
N TYR A 176 25.81 2.29 24.74
CA TYR A 176 24.92 1.64 23.75
C TYR A 176 24.79 0.12 23.97
N ARG A 177 25.48 -0.47 24.92
CA ARG A 177 25.36 -1.93 25.17
C ARG A 177 23.93 -2.35 25.45
N GLY A 178 23.20 -1.58 26.24
CA GLY A 178 21.80 -1.85 26.56
C GLY A 178 20.80 -1.52 25.42
N TRP A 179 21.27 -0.98 24.29
CA TRP A 179 20.41 -0.70 23.13
C TRP A 179 20.10 -1.95 22.30
N PHE A 180 20.83 -3.03 22.52
CA PHE A 180 20.68 -4.30 21.82
C PHE A 180 20.58 -5.44 22.83
N TYR A 181 20.03 -6.57 22.44
CA TYR A 181 19.89 -7.73 23.30
C TYR A 181 21.11 -8.65 23.19
N PHE A 182 22.15 -8.41 24.01
CA PHE A 182 23.30 -9.27 24.11
C PHE A 182 23.08 -10.35 25.18
N ASP A 183 23.21 -11.64 24.83
CA ASP A 183 23.04 -12.78 25.72
C ASP A 183 23.70 -14.02 25.10
N ASP A 184 24.35 -14.85 25.89
CA ASP A 184 25.00 -16.10 25.45
C ASP A 184 23.98 -17.14 24.93
N LYS A 185 22.69 -16.97 25.22
CA LYS A 185 21.64 -17.82 24.65
C LYS A 185 21.48 -17.63 23.14
N TYR A 186 21.91 -16.51 22.58
CA TYR A 186 21.88 -16.28 21.16
C TYR A 186 23.11 -16.84 20.46
N PRO A 187 22.94 -17.58 19.34
CA PRO A 187 24.09 -18.23 18.66
C PRO A 187 25.24 -17.28 18.28
N THR A 188 24.90 -16.02 18.03
CA THR A 188 25.85 -14.96 17.65
C THR A 188 26.18 -14.03 18.80
N GLY A 189 25.73 -14.33 20.02
CA GLY A 189 25.88 -13.48 21.21
C GLY A 189 24.96 -12.24 21.22
N VAL A 190 24.12 -12.05 20.22
CA VAL A 190 23.13 -10.94 20.12
C VAL A 190 21.88 -11.42 19.41
N ARG A 191 20.71 -10.89 19.81
CA ARG A 191 19.44 -11.15 19.14
C ARG A 191 19.43 -10.47 17.76
N LEU A 192 19.06 -11.24 16.74
CA LEU A 192 19.02 -10.81 15.35
C LEU A 192 17.61 -11.00 14.79
N TRP A 193 17.15 -10.05 14.02
CA TRP A 193 15.90 -10.19 13.27
C TRP A 193 16.03 -11.35 12.27
N ALA A 194 15.04 -12.25 12.29
CA ALA A 194 14.99 -13.45 11.43
C ALA A 194 16.31 -14.25 11.33
N ASN A 195 17.17 -14.17 12.37
CA ASN A 195 18.53 -14.71 12.37
C ASN A 195 19.45 -14.13 11.27
N ALA A 196 19.10 -12.99 10.68
CA ALA A 196 19.94 -12.31 9.69
C ALA A 196 21.17 -11.67 10.36
N PRO A 197 22.40 -12.11 10.03
CA PRO A 197 23.61 -11.65 10.73
C PRO A 197 23.85 -10.14 10.64
N SER A 198 23.29 -9.48 9.65
CA SER A 198 23.40 -8.04 9.40
C SER A 198 22.45 -7.18 10.23
N LEU A 199 21.44 -7.78 10.92
CA LEU A 199 20.27 -7.06 11.46
C LEU A 199 20.09 -7.29 12.99
N PRO A 200 20.95 -6.72 13.87
CA PRO A 200 20.73 -6.75 15.31
C PRO A 200 19.48 -5.96 15.71
N GLU A 201 18.64 -6.56 16.56
CA GLU A 201 17.42 -5.95 17.05
C GLU A 201 17.68 -4.89 18.12
N LEU A 202 16.88 -3.80 18.05
CA LEU A 202 16.85 -2.73 19.03
C LEU A 202 16.08 -3.16 20.29
N ASN A 203 16.61 -2.79 21.46
CA ASN A 203 16.00 -3.07 22.75
C ASN A 203 15.04 -1.95 23.18
N TYR A 204 13.78 -2.08 22.87
CA TYR A 204 12.74 -1.12 23.23
C TYR A 204 12.41 -1.06 24.72
N GLU A 205 12.90 -2.03 25.53
CA GLU A 205 12.82 -1.96 26.99
C GLU A 205 13.79 -0.92 27.57
N ASN A 206 14.73 -0.43 26.77
CA ASN A 206 15.63 0.64 27.13
C ASN A 206 15.06 2.01 26.73
N PRO A 207 14.74 2.90 27.70
CA PRO A 207 14.17 4.21 27.41
C PRO A 207 14.99 5.08 26.44
N ALA A 208 16.31 4.92 26.42
CA ALA A 208 17.16 5.66 25.49
C ALA A 208 16.91 5.26 24.01
N VAL A 209 16.45 4.03 23.75
CA VAL A 209 16.07 3.58 22.41
C VAL A 209 14.73 4.19 22.02
N THR A 210 13.74 4.15 22.89
CA THR A 210 12.42 4.76 22.65
C THR A 210 12.53 6.28 22.46
N ASP A 211 13.35 6.95 23.28
CA ASP A 211 13.65 8.38 23.13
C ASP A 211 14.30 8.69 21.78
N TYR A 212 15.28 7.88 21.36
CA TYR A 212 15.96 8.06 20.08
C TYR A 212 15.00 7.88 18.87
N ILE A 213 14.13 6.87 18.91
CA ILE A 213 13.24 6.57 17.79
C ILE A 213 12.03 7.53 17.75
N TYR A 214 11.33 7.76 18.88
CA TYR A 214 10.07 8.52 18.87
C TYR A 214 9.81 9.42 20.08
N GLY A 215 10.42 9.14 21.26
CA GLY A 215 10.05 9.81 22.52
C GLY A 215 10.57 11.25 22.60
N ALA A 216 11.86 11.47 22.35
CA ALA A 216 12.47 12.79 22.44
C ALA A 216 11.96 13.76 21.37
N SER A 217 12.09 15.04 21.63
CA SER A 217 11.68 16.10 20.67
C SER A 217 12.45 16.09 19.36
N ASP A 218 13.69 15.60 19.41
CA ASP A 218 14.61 15.43 18.28
C ASP A 218 14.73 13.97 17.80
N SER A 219 13.78 13.12 18.21
CA SER A 219 13.69 11.74 17.78
C SER A 219 13.57 11.58 16.27
N VAL A 220 13.87 10.40 15.75
CA VAL A 220 13.78 10.08 14.32
C VAL A 220 12.38 10.37 13.79
N VAL A 221 11.34 9.80 14.40
CA VAL A 221 9.94 9.94 13.95
C VAL A 221 9.54 11.41 13.86
N LYS A 222 9.77 12.18 14.93
CA LYS A 222 9.36 13.59 15.00
C LYS A 222 10.19 14.47 14.05
N THR A 223 11.49 14.21 13.91
CA THR A 223 12.37 15.00 13.05
C THR A 223 11.95 14.94 11.58
N TYR A 224 11.65 13.78 11.04
CA TYR A 224 11.22 13.65 9.65
C TYR A 224 9.83 14.22 9.40
N LEU A 225 8.87 14.04 10.33
CA LEU A 225 7.54 14.65 10.25
C LEU A 225 7.63 16.19 10.26
N ARG A 226 8.48 16.76 11.13
CA ARG A 226 8.74 18.22 11.19
C ARG A 226 9.37 18.73 9.90
N ARG A 227 10.18 17.91 9.23
CA ARG A 227 10.80 18.22 7.93
C ARG A 227 9.88 18.04 6.73
N GLY A 228 8.63 17.58 6.96
CA GLY A 228 7.56 17.66 5.99
C GLY A 228 6.98 16.35 5.47
N ILE A 229 7.51 15.18 5.81
CA ILE A 229 6.85 13.94 5.40
C ILE A 229 5.44 13.85 6.00
N ASP A 230 4.55 13.08 5.38
CA ASP A 230 3.14 12.98 5.80
C ASP A 230 2.83 11.70 6.57
N GLY A 231 3.80 10.81 6.72
CA GLY A 231 3.58 9.58 7.50
C GLY A 231 4.74 8.60 7.41
N TRP A 232 4.56 7.50 8.12
CA TRP A 232 5.47 6.39 8.20
C TRP A 232 4.79 5.07 7.83
N ARG A 233 5.44 4.23 7.03
CA ARG A 233 5.19 2.81 6.99
C ARG A 233 6.19 2.15 7.92
N LEU A 234 5.73 1.34 8.86
CA LEU A 234 6.58 0.65 9.82
C LEU A 234 6.89 -0.75 9.35
N ASP A 235 8.18 -1.00 9.14
CA ASP A 235 8.72 -2.30 8.79
C ASP A 235 8.56 -3.30 9.93
N THR A 236 8.21 -4.55 9.60
CA THR A 236 8.02 -5.63 10.59
C THR A 236 7.23 -5.20 11.84
N ALA A 237 6.18 -4.40 11.65
CA ALA A 237 5.47 -3.73 12.73
C ALA A 237 4.97 -4.68 13.81
N PHE A 238 4.57 -5.92 13.43
CA PHE A 238 4.10 -6.93 14.37
C PHE A 238 5.16 -7.34 15.41
N GLU A 239 6.44 -7.21 15.10
CA GLU A 239 7.53 -7.56 16.03
C GLU A 239 7.82 -6.45 17.05
N LEU A 240 7.47 -5.18 16.75
CA LEU A 240 7.53 -4.10 17.73
C LEU A 240 6.48 -4.28 18.85
N GLY A 241 5.34 -4.89 18.52
CA GLY A 241 4.24 -5.12 19.45
C GLY A 241 3.38 -3.89 19.71
N TYR A 242 2.17 -4.14 20.20
CA TYR A 242 1.11 -3.14 20.36
C TYR A 242 1.52 -1.90 21.16
N HIS A 243 2.25 -2.09 22.25
CA HIS A 243 2.62 -1.00 23.15
C HIS A 243 3.49 0.04 22.43
N TYR A 244 4.59 -0.39 21.86
CA TYR A 244 5.53 0.52 21.19
C TYR A 244 4.95 1.09 19.89
N LEU A 245 4.14 0.34 19.16
CA LEU A 245 3.41 0.85 17.99
C LEU A 245 2.45 1.99 18.37
N ALA A 246 1.71 1.84 19.48
CA ALA A 246 0.80 2.88 19.96
C ALA A 246 1.57 4.15 20.38
N GLU A 247 2.74 3.99 21.00
CA GLU A 247 3.60 5.12 21.35
C GLU A 247 4.18 5.84 20.13
N VAL A 248 4.69 5.08 19.14
CA VAL A 248 5.15 5.64 17.85
C VAL A 248 4.04 6.43 17.16
N THR A 249 2.84 5.85 17.09
CA THR A 249 1.67 6.49 16.47
C THR A 249 1.27 7.78 17.22
N THR A 250 1.24 7.72 18.55
CA THR A 250 0.97 8.89 19.39
C THR A 250 2.00 9.99 19.15
N ALA A 251 3.30 9.65 19.18
CA ALA A 251 4.38 10.60 18.95
C ALA A 251 4.33 11.23 17.55
N ALA A 252 3.94 10.45 16.54
CA ALA A 252 3.74 10.95 15.18
C ALA A 252 2.59 11.96 15.10
N HIS A 253 1.45 11.67 15.74
CA HIS A 253 0.29 12.56 15.75
C HIS A 253 0.51 13.82 16.61
N GLU A 254 1.29 13.73 17.70
CA GLU A 254 1.69 14.90 18.50
C GLU A 254 2.53 15.88 17.67
N GLU A 255 3.48 15.37 16.88
CA GLU A 255 4.32 16.21 16.04
C GLU A 255 3.58 16.76 14.82
N LYS A 256 2.80 15.89 14.14
CA LYS A 256 2.05 16.27 12.94
C LYS A 256 0.65 15.66 12.99
N PRO A 257 -0.35 16.38 13.52
CA PRO A 257 -1.73 15.92 13.49
C PRO A 257 -2.19 15.54 12.08
N GLY A 258 -2.80 14.35 11.95
CA GLY A 258 -3.23 13.81 10.66
C GLY A 258 -2.12 13.18 9.82
N SER A 259 -0.92 12.96 10.38
CA SER A 259 0.06 12.05 9.79
C SER A 259 -0.49 10.63 9.73
N LEU A 260 0.04 9.79 8.83
CA LEU A 260 -0.34 8.39 8.69
C LEU A 260 0.74 7.49 9.30
N VAL A 261 0.33 6.55 10.14
CA VAL A 261 1.19 5.45 10.58
C VAL A 261 0.57 4.14 10.13
N VAL A 262 1.19 3.50 9.13
CA VAL A 262 0.74 2.23 8.57
C VAL A 262 1.75 1.14 8.88
N GLY A 263 1.29 0.03 9.47
CA GLY A 263 2.15 -1.10 9.83
C GLY A 263 2.18 -2.18 8.75
N GLU A 264 3.35 -2.77 8.56
CA GLU A 264 3.44 -4.04 7.85
C GLU A 264 2.92 -5.16 8.76
N ILE A 265 1.72 -5.67 8.43
CA ILE A 265 1.04 -6.69 9.23
C ILE A 265 0.64 -7.86 8.32
N TRP A 266 1.32 -8.98 8.48
CA TRP A 266 1.07 -10.21 7.69
C TRP A 266 -0.06 -11.07 8.24
N ASN A 267 -0.43 -10.88 9.51
CA ASN A 267 -1.49 -11.61 10.17
C ASN A 267 -2.82 -10.85 10.14
N TYR A 268 -3.84 -11.41 10.79
CA TYR A 268 -5.20 -10.85 10.81
C TYR A 268 -5.20 -9.42 11.38
N PRO A 269 -5.84 -8.43 10.72
CA PRO A 269 -5.57 -7.02 10.98
C PRO A 269 -6.28 -6.43 12.21
N GLN A 270 -7.39 -7.02 12.68
CA GLN A 270 -8.34 -6.44 13.61
C GLN A 270 -7.69 -5.80 14.85
N ASP A 271 -6.84 -6.55 15.54
CA ASP A 271 -6.31 -6.13 16.85
C ASP A 271 -5.20 -5.08 16.77
N TRP A 272 -4.69 -4.79 15.56
CA TRP A 272 -3.61 -3.83 15.36
C TRP A 272 -4.06 -2.37 15.29
N PHE A 273 -5.32 -2.12 14.94
CA PHE A 273 -5.84 -0.76 14.76
C PHE A 273 -5.86 0.11 16.02
N PRO A 274 -5.95 -0.40 17.26
CA PRO A 274 -5.75 0.44 18.43
C PRO A 274 -4.35 1.06 18.53
N ALA A 275 -3.36 0.43 17.88
CA ALA A 275 -1.95 0.86 17.91
C ALA A 275 -1.49 1.56 16.61
N LEU A 276 -2.22 1.39 15.51
CA LEU A 276 -1.87 1.90 14.18
C LEU A 276 -3.06 2.60 13.54
N ASP A 277 -2.83 3.58 12.68
CA ASP A 277 -3.88 4.17 11.83
C ASP A 277 -4.37 3.21 10.75
N ALA A 278 -3.46 2.39 10.24
CA ALA A 278 -3.67 1.54 9.07
C ALA A 278 -2.72 0.35 9.05
N VAL A 279 -3.04 -0.64 8.25
CA VAL A 279 -2.16 -1.78 7.98
C VAL A 279 -1.96 -1.99 6.48
N MET A 280 -0.84 -2.56 6.09
CA MET A 280 -0.69 -3.22 4.79
C MET A 280 -1.46 -4.54 4.88
N ASN A 281 -2.58 -4.66 4.14
CA ASN A 281 -3.56 -5.72 4.35
C ASN A 281 -3.21 -6.99 3.55
N PHE A 282 -2.25 -7.77 4.05
CA PHE A 282 -1.87 -9.05 3.45
C PHE A 282 -2.96 -10.12 3.57
N THR A 283 -3.86 -10.02 4.57
CA THR A 283 -5.00 -10.94 4.70
C THR A 283 -5.96 -10.82 3.51
N LEU A 284 -6.37 -9.60 3.14
CA LEU A 284 -7.22 -9.42 1.95
C LEU A 284 -6.49 -9.81 0.67
N ARG A 285 -5.19 -9.49 0.56
CA ARG A 285 -4.36 -9.96 -0.57
C ARG A 285 -4.42 -11.48 -0.70
N GLY A 286 -4.20 -12.21 0.40
CA GLY A 286 -4.26 -13.67 0.42
C GLY A 286 -5.61 -14.21 -0.05
N ILE A 287 -6.72 -13.68 0.47
CA ILE A 287 -8.07 -14.09 0.07
C ILE A 287 -8.31 -13.84 -1.42
N ILE A 288 -7.90 -12.70 -1.95
CA ILE A 288 -8.04 -12.36 -3.38
C ILE A 288 -7.27 -13.37 -4.24
N LEU A 289 -6.00 -13.61 -3.92
CA LEU A 289 -5.14 -14.52 -4.68
C LEU A 289 -5.67 -15.95 -4.63
N ASP A 290 -6.02 -16.47 -3.45
CA ASP A 290 -6.55 -17.82 -3.30
C ASP A 290 -7.87 -18.01 -4.07
N CYS A 291 -8.72 -17.00 -4.11
CA CYS A 291 -9.95 -17.03 -4.89
C CYS A 291 -9.66 -17.13 -6.41
N LEU A 292 -8.73 -16.30 -6.91
CA LEU A 292 -8.42 -16.25 -8.34
C LEU A 292 -7.61 -17.48 -8.81
N GLN A 293 -6.81 -18.06 -7.93
CA GLN A 293 -6.09 -19.33 -8.17
C GLN A 293 -6.99 -20.56 -8.02
N GLY A 294 -8.23 -20.39 -7.55
CA GLY A 294 -9.18 -21.49 -7.37
C GLY A 294 -8.96 -22.30 -6.09
N ASN A 295 -8.12 -21.85 -5.16
CA ASN A 295 -7.90 -22.50 -3.87
C ASN A 295 -9.12 -22.39 -2.96
N ILE A 296 -9.89 -21.30 -3.09
CA ILE A 296 -11.19 -21.10 -2.42
C ILE A 296 -12.25 -20.65 -3.42
N GLY A 297 -13.50 -21.08 -3.22
CA GLY A 297 -14.62 -20.67 -4.06
C GLY A 297 -15.02 -19.20 -3.81
N ALA A 298 -15.58 -18.56 -4.84
CA ALA A 298 -15.98 -17.16 -4.81
C ALA A 298 -16.91 -16.80 -3.64
N GLY A 299 -17.91 -17.65 -3.36
CA GLY A 299 -18.81 -17.44 -2.22
C GLY A 299 -18.09 -17.44 -0.88
N ILE A 300 -17.10 -18.31 -0.68
CA ILE A 300 -16.29 -18.35 0.54
C ILE A 300 -15.38 -17.11 0.60
N ALA A 301 -14.74 -16.72 -0.50
CA ALA A 301 -13.94 -15.51 -0.57
C ALA A 301 -14.77 -14.26 -0.22
N ASN A 302 -16.01 -14.18 -0.72
CA ASN A 302 -16.94 -13.09 -0.43
C ASN A 302 -17.27 -13.00 1.08
N GLU A 303 -17.48 -14.15 1.76
CA GLU A 303 -17.70 -14.21 3.20
C GLU A 303 -16.43 -13.79 3.99
N MET A 304 -15.25 -14.28 3.59
CA MET A 304 -13.99 -13.93 4.24
C MET A 304 -13.68 -12.44 4.12
N ILE A 305 -13.84 -11.84 2.93
CA ILE A 305 -13.67 -10.40 2.70
C ILE A 305 -14.60 -9.61 3.61
N ALA A 306 -15.89 -9.97 3.63
CA ALA A 306 -16.89 -9.29 4.46
C ALA A 306 -16.54 -9.40 5.96
N LYS A 307 -16.05 -10.55 6.40
CA LYS A 307 -15.64 -10.76 7.79
C LYS A 307 -14.45 -9.88 8.17
N VAL A 308 -13.40 -9.84 7.34
CA VAL A 308 -12.22 -8.98 7.60
C VAL A 308 -12.63 -7.52 7.74
N ILE A 309 -13.50 -7.03 6.84
CA ILE A 309 -13.97 -5.63 6.87
C ILE A 309 -14.84 -5.37 8.10
N ALA A 310 -15.72 -6.29 8.46
CA ALA A 310 -16.61 -6.14 9.62
C ALA A 310 -15.84 -6.16 10.95
N ASP A 311 -14.86 -7.05 11.08
CA ASP A 311 -14.06 -7.19 12.31
C ASP A 311 -13.11 -6.01 12.51
N ALA A 312 -12.49 -5.52 11.43
CA ALA A 312 -11.57 -4.40 11.47
C ALA A 312 -12.26 -3.04 11.65
N GLY A 313 -13.49 -2.92 11.11
CA GLY A 313 -14.19 -1.63 11.03
C GLY A 313 -13.90 -0.88 9.73
N ILE A 314 -14.92 -0.17 9.23
CA ILE A 314 -14.80 0.53 7.93
C ILE A 314 -13.84 1.72 8.02
N GLU A 315 -13.77 2.43 9.15
CA GLU A 315 -12.93 3.62 9.31
C GLU A 315 -11.44 3.28 9.21
N GLU A 316 -11.02 2.17 9.79
CA GLU A 316 -9.67 1.63 9.76
C GLU A 316 -9.35 1.04 8.39
N MET A 317 -10.33 0.34 7.82
CA MET A 317 -10.18 -0.26 6.49
C MET A 317 -10.00 0.78 5.40
N LEU A 318 -10.65 1.94 5.45
CA LEU A 318 -10.51 3.00 4.46
C LEU A 318 -9.08 3.56 4.38
N LYS A 319 -8.33 3.56 5.47
CA LYS A 319 -6.93 4.03 5.55
C LYS A 319 -5.94 2.94 5.19
N SER A 320 -6.31 1.65 5.40
CA SER A 320 -5.39 0.52 5.20
C SER A 320 -5.03 0.33 3.74
N TRP A 321 -3.79 -0.09 3.49
CA TRP A 321 -3.27 -0.26 2.15
C TRP A 321 -3.58 -1.66 1.61
N LEU A 322 -4.31 -1.73 0.51
CA LEU A 322 -4.58 -2.97 -0.21
C LEU A 322 -3.56 -3.12 -1.33
N LEU A 323 -2.65 -4.07 -1.15
CA LEU A 323 -1.59 -4.40 -2.11
C LEU A 323 -1.89 -5.73 -2.80
N LEU A 324 -1.40 -5.91 -4.02
CA LEU A 324 -1.38 -7.19 -4.72
C LEU A 324 0.04 -7.76 -4.77
N ASP A 325 1.00 -6.88 -4.87
CA ASP A 325 2.44 -7.15 -4.81
C ASP A 325 3.19 -6.01 -4.12
N ASN A 326 4.42 -6.28 -3.71
CA ASN A 326 5.36 -5.32 -3.15
C ASN A 326 6.80 -5.82 -3.36
N HIS A 327 7.76 -5.18 -2.70
CA HIS A 327 9.17 -5.54 -2.79
C HIS A 327 9.54 -6.88 -2.09
N ASP A 328 8.63 -7.46 -1.27
CA ASP A 328 8.84 -8.72 -0.53
C ASP A 328 8.06 -9.90 -1.13
N THR A 329 7.26 -9.66 -2.15
CA THR A 329 6.44 -10.69 -2.77
C THR A 329 6.68 -10.75 -4.28
N PRO A 330 6.47 -11.91 -4.91
CA PRO A 330 6.43 -11.97 -6.37
C PRO A 330 5.44 -10.95 -6.95
N ARG A 331 5.75 -10.42 -8.12
CA ARG A 331 4.86 -9.48 -8.82
C ARG A 331 3.57 -10.17 -9.22
N ILE A 332 2.47 -9.42 -9.23
CA ILE A 332 1.14 -9.95 -9.55
C ILE A 332 1.10 -10.67 -10.91
N ASN A 333 1.87 -10.16 -11.88
CA ASN A 333 1.95 -10.75 -13.22
C ASN A 333 2.69 -12.10 -13.25
N ALA A 334 3.53 -12.39 -12.25
CA ALA A 334 4.16 -13.70 -12.06
C ALA A 334 3.26 -14.64 -11.25
N LEU A 335 2.50 -14.11 -10.27
CA LEU A 335 1.61 -14.89 -9.42
C LEU A 335 0.35 -15.40 -10.13
N LEU A 336 -0.19 -14.60 -11.06
CA LEU A 336 -1.40 -14.90 -11.83
C LEU A 336 -1.06 -14.92 -13.32
N PRO A 337 -0.75 -16.08 -13.91
CA PRO A 337 -0.33 -16.18 -15.32
C PRO A 337 -1.43 -15.81 -16.32
N ASP A 338 -2.72 -15.98 -15.96
CA ASP A 338 -3.84 -15.54 -16.83
C ASP A 338 -4.05 -14.03 -16.67
N PRO A 339 -3.89 -13.22 -17.72
CA PRO A 339 -4.12 -11.77 -17.66
C PRO A 339 -5.54 -11.38 -17.21
N ARG A 340 -6.52 -12.26 -17.38
CA ARG A 340 -7.89 -12.02 -16.92
C ARG A 340 -7.96 -12.05 -15.40
N ASP A 341 -7.25 -12.99 -14.74
CA ASP A 341 -7.16 -13.07 -13.28
C ASP A 341 -6.42 -11.85 -12.71
N GLN A 342 -5.36 -11.38 -13.38
CA GLN A 342 -4.68 -10.13 -13.02
C GLN A 342 -5.66 -8.95 -13.02
N ARG A 343 -6.48 -8.82 -14.07
CA ARG A 343 -7.49 -7.76 -14.17
C ARG A 343 -8.55 -7.86 -13.07
N LEU A 344 -8.98 -9.08 -12.71
CA LEU A 344 -9.92 -9.28 -11.59
C LEU A 344 -9.32 -8.90 -10.24
N ALA A 345 -8.05 -9.26 -9.98
CA ALA A 345 -7.34 -8.84 -8.78
C ALA A 345 -7.30 -7.31 -8.67
N GLN A 346 -6.99 -6.63 -9.75
CA GLN A 346 -6.94 -5.18 -9.83
C GLN A 346 -8.32 -4.54 -9.64
N VAL A 347 -9.39 -5.12 -10.21
CA VAL A 347 -10.77 -4.66 -9.94
C VAL A 347 -11.05 -4.72 -8.44
N LEU A 348 -10.74 -5.82 -7.76
CA LEU A 348 -10.93 -5.94 -6.32
C LEU A 348 -10.07 -4.94 -5.55
N GLN A 349 -8.79 -4.75 -5.93
CA GLN A 349 -7.90 -3.77 -5.31
C GLN A 349 -8.45 -2.34 -5.37
N PHE A 350 -9.00 -1.94 -6.51
CA PHE A 350 -9.50 -0.57 -6.71
C PHE A 350 -10.92 -0.34 -6.21
N THR A 351 -11.68 -1.38 -5.88
CA THR A 351 -13.10 -1.26 -5.50
C THR A 351 -13.40 -1.65 -4.04
N LEU A 352 -12.63 -2.54 -3.43
CA LEU A 352 -12.74 -2.83 -1.99
C LEU A 352 -12.39 -1.60 -1.15
N PRO A 353 -12.85 -1.54 0.13
CA PRO A 353 -12.40 -0.52 1.08
C PRO A 353 -10.88 -0.57 1.27
N GLY A 354 -10.26 0.59 1.31
CA GLY A 354 -8.83 0.75 1.51
C GLY A 354 -8.18 1.62 0.43
N SER A 355 -6.89 1.84 0.59
CA SER A 355 -6.03 2.59 -0.31
C SER A 355 -5.28 1.62 -1.21
N PRO A 356 -5.56 1.58 -2.53
CA PRO A 356 -4.77 0.75 -3.44
C PRO A 356 -3.29 1.14 -3.37
N ASN A 357 -2.42 0.19 -3.01
CA ASN A 357 -0.97 0.37 -3.04
C ASN A 357 -0.41 -0.31 -4.30
N LEU A 358 0.13 0.49 -5.21
CA LEU A 358 0.76 0.04 -6.45
C LEU A 358 2.27 -0.03 -6.24
N TYR A 359 2.85 -1.17 -6.46
CA TYR A 359 4.29 -1.33 -6.51
C TYR A 359 4.82 -0.91 -7.88
N TYR A 360 5.87 -0.09 -7.93
CA TYR A 360 6.38 0.47 -9.18
C TYR A 360 6.56 -0.59 -10.28
N GLY A 361 6.09 -0.29 -11.47
CA GLY A 361 6.18 -1.15 -12.64
C GLY A 361 5.11 -2.25 -12.75
N SER A 362 4.30 -2.50 -11.72
CA SER A 362 3.17 -3.45 -11.83
C SER A 362 2.12 -2.93 -12.81
N GLU A 363 1.92 -1.62 -12.86
CA GLU A 363 1.06 -0.95 -13.84
C GLU A 363 1.59 -0.98 -15.27
N LEU A 364 2.88 -1.29 -15.45
CA LEU A 364 3.50 -1.48 -16.77
C LEU A 364 3.56 -2.96 -17.19
N GLY A 365 3.17 -3.88 -16.30
CA GLY A 365 3.22 -5.31 -16.56
C GLY A 365 4.59 -5.94 -16.31
N MET A 366 5.45 -5.32 -15.50
CA MET A 366 6.74 -5.89 -15.14
C MET A 366 6.56 -7.26 -14.48
N GLN A 367 7.44 -8.19 -14.84
CA GLN A 367 7.54 -9.53 -14.26
C GLN A 367 8.58 -9.57 -13.15
N GLY A 368 8.55 -10.58 -12.32
CA GLY A 368 9.54 -10.88 -11.29
C GLY A 368 8.99 -11.88 -10.29
N GLY A 369 9.76 -12.92 -10.03
CA GLY A 369 9.49 -13.92 -8.99
C GLY A 369 9.82 -13.38 -7.60
N ASP A 370 10.39 -14.24 -6.75
CA ASP A 370 10.86 -13.85 -5.42
C ASP A 370 12.05 -12.87 -5.50
N ASP A 371 12.39 -12.26 -4.35
CA ASP A 371 13.58 -11.42 -4.20
C ASP A 371 14.85 -12.19 -4.68
N PRO A 372 15.68 -11.58 -5.54
CA PRO A 372 15.70 -10.18 -5.97
C PRO A 372 14.97 -9.89 -7.30
N GLU A 373 14.37 -10.86 -7.97
CA GLU A 373 13.79 -10.69 -9.31
C GLU A 373 12.65 -9.66 -9.35
N ASN A 374 11.80 -9.61 -8.29
CA ASN A 374 10.71 -8.65 -8.15
C ASN A 374 11.20 -7.20 -8.01
N ARG A 375 12.50 -6.99 -7.74
CA ARG A 375 13.14 -5.68 -7.53
C ARG A 375 13.93 -5.20 -8.75
N ALA A 376 13.55 -5.64 -9.96
CA ALA A 376 14.18 -5.18 -11.20
C ALA A 376 14.02 -3.66 -11.40
N PRO A 377 14.99 -2.99 -12.10
CA PRO A 377 14.86 -1.59 -12.48
C PRO A 377 13.60 -1.32 -13.31
N MET A 378 13.02 -0.14 -13.11
CA MET A 378 11.80 0.29 -13.80
C MET A 378 12.01 0.27 -15.33
N ARG A 379 11.10 -0.37 -16.03
CA ARG A 379 11.07 -0.48 -17.48
C ARG A 379 10.29 0.68 -18.10
N TRP A 380 10.91 1.87 -18.12
CA TRP A 380 10.29 3.08 -18.68
C TRP A 380 9.94 2.97 -20.16
N ASP A 381 10.58 2.07 -20.88
CA ASP A 381 10.23 1.74 -22.27
C ASP A 381 8.83 1.12 -22.41
N LEU A 382 8.28 0.52 -21.35
CA LEU A 382 6.92 0.00 -21.30
C LEU A 382 5.88 1.10 -21.01
N ALA A 383 6.27 2.30 -20.59
CA ALA A 383 5.37 3.42 -20.32
C ALA A 383 4.91 4.11 -21.64
N ALA A 384 4.55 3.33 -22.64
CA ALA A 384 4.08 3.79 -23.93
C ALA A 384 2.56 3.81 -24.02
N GLU A 385 1.99 4.67 -24.88
CA GLU A 385 0.53 4.78 -25.10
C GLU A 385 -0.13 3.44 -25.49
N GLY A 386 0.60 2.55 -26.15
CA GLY A 386 0.11 1.21 -26.54
C GLY A 386 0.12 0.16 -25.45
N ASN A 387 0.54 0.47 -24.21
CA ASN A 387 0.54 -0.50 -23.13
C ASN A 387 -0.87 -0.71 -22.58
N GLU A 388 -1.48 -1.85 -22.88
CA GLU A 388 -2.83 -2.21 -22.47
C GLU A 388 -2.97 -2.33 -20.93
N ILE A 389 -1.91 -2.74 -20.23
CA ILE A 389 -1.92 -2.89 -18.78
C ILE A 389 -1.95 -1.51 -18.13
N LEU A 390 -1.12 -0.58 -18.59
CA LEU A 390 -1.13 0.80 -18.14
C LEU A 390 -2.50 1.47 -18.40
N HIS A 391 -3.07 1.23 -19.59
CA HIS A 391 -4.40 1.75 -19.92
C HIS A 391 -5.47 1.20 -18.97
N TRP A 392 -5.39 -0.09 -18.64
CA TRP A 392 -6.30 -0.73 -17.69
C TRP A 392 -6.20 -0.11 -16.28
N TYR A 393 -4.98 0.07 -15.77
CA TYR A 393 -4.79 0.76 -14.48
C TYR A 393 -5.35 2.18 -14.50
N LYS A 394 -5.08 2.96 -15.54
CA LYS A 394 -5.66 4.31 -15.70
C LYS A 394 -7.19 4.29 -15.71
N THR A 395 -7.79 3.28 -16.34
CA THR A 395 -9.25 3.10 -16.36
C THR A 395 -9.80 2.85 -14.95
N LEU A 396 -9.18 1.95 -14.18
CA LEU A 396 -9.59 1.67 -12.79
C LEU A 396 -9.38 2.87 -11.87
N ILE A 397 -8.28 3.57 -12.02
CA ILE A 397 -8.00 4.82 -11.28
C ILE A 397 -9.08 5.86 -11.58
N GLN A 398 -9.42 6.06 -12.86
CA GLN A 398 -10.46 7.01 -13.27
C GLN A 398 -11.83 6.61 -12.71
N ILE A 399 -12.22 5.33 -12.77
CA ILE A 399 -13.46 4.84 -12.16
C ILE A 399 -13.46 5.15 -10.66
N ARG A 400 -12.39 4.81 -9.94
CA ARG A 400 -12.28 5.07 -8.50
C ARG A 400 -12.37 6.56 -8.17
N LYS A 401 -11.67 7.41 -8.90
CA LYS A 401 -11.65 8.87 -8.68
C LYS A 401 -13.00 9.52 -9.01
N SER A 402 -13.73 9.01 -9.99
CA SER A 402 -15.07 9.50 -10.35
C SER A 402 -16.17 9.05 -9.40
N GLN A 403 -15.92 8.02 -8.57
CA GLN A 403 -16.89 7.42 -7.67
C GLN A 403 -16.47 7.59 -6.21
N ARG A 404 -17.03 8.63 -5.57
CA ARG A 404 -16.75 8.97 -4.15
C ARG A 404 -16.95 7.77 -3.23
N ALA A 405 -17.94 6.92 -3.49
CA ALA A 405 -18.19 5.71 -2.71
C ALA A 405 -17.01 4.72 -2.72
N LEU A 406 -16.26 4.61 -3.82
CA LEU A 406 -15.09 3.72 -3.86
C LEU A 406 -13.94 4.22 -2.97
N LYS A 407 -13.87 5.53 -2.73
CA LYS A 407 -12.88 6.15 -1.85
C LYS A 407 -13.31 6.07 -0.39
N ILE A 408 -14.52 6.56 -0.05
CA ILE A 408 -14.95 6.80 1.35
C ILE A 408 -16.25 6.09 1.75
N GLY A 409 -16.87 5.34 0.83
CA GLY A 409 -18.17 4.71 1.06
C GLY A 409 -18.15 3.57 2.07
N ASP A 410 -19.30 3.29 2.64
CA ASP A 410 -19.54 2.07 3.41
C ASP A 410 -19.41 0.84 2.52
N TYR A 411 -19.22 -0.31 3.13
CA TYR A 411 -19.20 -1.62 2.47
C TYR A 411 -20.40 -2.45 2.91
N ARG A 412 -21.05 -3.10 1.93
CA ARG A 412 -22.10 -4.09 2.17
C ARG A 412 -21.86 -5.30 1.30
N LYS A 413 -21.78 -6.46 1.92
CA LYS A 413 -21.74 -7.73 1.18
C LYS A 413 -23.05 -7.95 0.43
N ILE A 414 -22.97 -8.39 -0.82
CA ILE A 414 -24.09 -8.89 -1.60
C ILE A 414 -24.05 -10.41 -1.60
N LEU A 415 -25.21 -11.05 -1.34
CA LEU A 415 -25.32 -12.50 -1.42
C LEU A 415 -25.24 -12.95 -2.88
N ALA A 416 -24.27 -13.79 -3.16
CA ALA A 416 -24.02 -14.40 -4.46
C ALA A 416 -23.47 -15.81 -4.26
N GLY A 417 -23.83 -16.74 -5.16
CA GLY A 417 -23.44 -18.16 -5.05
C GLY A 417 -22.03 -18.42 -5.54
N GLN A 418 -21.73 -17.97 -6.77
CA GLN A 418 -20.48 -18.24 -7.47
C GLN A 418 -19.68 -16.98 -7.83
N LEU A 419 -20.08 -15.82 -7.28
CA LEU A 419 -19.50 -14.52 -7.55
C LEU A 419 -18.96 -13.92 -6.26
N VAL A 420 -17.93 -13.08 -6.36
CA VAL A 420 -17.60 -12.10 -5.32
C VAL A 420 -18.44 -10.87 -5.61
N ALA A 421 -19.31 -10.47 -4.68
CA ALA A 421 -20.23 -9.36 -4.91
C ALA A 421 -20.42 -8.50 -3.66
N PHE A 422 -20.33 -7.18 -3.85
CA PHE A 422 -20.51 -6.20 -2.77
C PHE A 422 -20.98 -4.86 -3.29
N GLU A 423 -21.44 -4.04 -2.38
CA GLU A 423 -21.85 -2.66 -2.60
C GLU A 423 -20.92 -1.71 -1.84
N ARG A 424 -20.56 -0.61 -2.49
CA ARG A 424 -19.99 0.58 -1.88
C ARG A 424 -21.00 1.72 -1.99
N CYS A 425 -21.30 2.40 -0.90
CA CYS A 425 -22.32 3.45 -0.93
C CYS A 425 -22.01 4.57 0.04
N THR A 426 -22.53 5.76 -0.25
CA THR A 426 -22.54 6.92 0.64
C THR A 426 -23.98 7.27 1.02
N GLU A 427 -24.18 8.48 1.53
CA GLU A 427 -25.52 9.05 1.77
C GLU A 427 -26.31 9.28 0.48
N ARG A 428 -25.64 9.41 -0.67
CA ARG A 428 -26.24 9.74 -1.96
C ARG A 428 -26.49 8.51 -2.81
N VAL A 429 -27.67 8.43 -3.40
CA VAL A 429 -28.06 7.27 -4.21
C VAL A 429 -27.20 7.12 -5.48
N GLU A 430 -26.85 8.23 -6.12
CA GLU A 430 -26.00 8.25 -7.33
C GLU A 430 -24.57 7.77 -7.07
N GLU A 431 -24.14 7.76 -5.81
CA GLU A 431 -22.84 7.29 -5.38
C GLU A 431 -22.85 5.81 -4.95
N THR A 432 -23.93 5.07 -5.23
CA THR A 432 -23.97 3.61 -5.03
C THR A 432 -23.18 2.92 -6.15
N VAL A 433 -22.26 2.04 -5.79
CA VAL A 433 -21.47 1.21 -6.71
C VAL A 433 -21.60 -0.25 -6.31
N ILE A 434 -22.11 -1.07 -7.24
CA ILE A 434 -22.23 -2.52 -7.06
C ILE A 434 -21.12 -3.20 -7.86
N VAL A 435 -20.28 -3.96 -7.20
CA VAL A 435 -19.16 -4.69 -7.82
C VAL A 435 -19.49 -6.16 -7.84
N VAL A 436 -19.33 -6.78 -9.01
CA VAL A 436 -19.54 -8.23 -9.19
C VAL A 436 -18.36 -8.79 -9.97
N VAL A 437 -17.72 -9.81 -9.41
CA VAL A 437 -16.53 -10.45 -9.99
C VAL A 437 -16.81 -11.95 -10.16
N ASN A 438 -16.61 -12.45 -11.39
CA ASN A 438 -16.66 -13.86 -11.72
C ASN A 438 -15.23 -14.43 -11.87
N PRO A 439 -14.69 -15.10 -10.85
CA PRO A 439 -13.36 -15.71 -10.94
C PRO A 439 -13.37 -17.07 -11.66
N THR A 440 -14.53 -17.60 -12.04
CA THR A 440 -14.65 -18.93 -12.62
C THR A 440 -14.36 -18.96 -14.12
N GLY A 441 -14.10 -20.13 -14.66
CA GLY A 441 -13.93 -20.36 -16.10
C GLY A 441 -15.23 -20.42 -16.90
N GLU A 442 -16.40 -20.21 -16.26
CA GLU A 442 -17.72 -20.32 -16.88
C GLU A 442 -18.51 -19.02 -16.81
N ASN A 443 -19.44 -18.82 -17.74
CA ASN A 443 -20.39 -17.71 -17.66
C ASN A 443 -21.37 -17.97 -16.52
N ILE A 444 -21.50 -17.04 -15.59
CA ILE A 444 -22.41 -17.17 -14.45
C ILE A 444 -23.62 -16.29 -14.67
N GLN A 445 -24.80 -16.89 -14.51
CA GLN A 445 -26.08 -16.17 -14.49
C GLN A 445 -26.80 -16.47 -13.19
N GLU A 446 -26.97 -15.41 -12.36
CA GLU A 446 -27.69 -15.53 -11.09
C GLU A 446 -28.45 -14.25 -10.74
N ASN A 447 -29.39 -14.36 -9.79
CA ASN A 447 -30.05 -13.21 -9.19
C ASN A 447 -29.32 -12.83 -7.93
N VAL A 448 -28.83 -11.58 -7.86
CA VAL A 448 -28.19 -11.03 -6.67
C VAL A 448 -29.15 -10.11 -5.93
N LEU A 449 -29.13 -10.16 -4.60
CA LEU A 449 -29.92 -9.30 -3.76
C LEU A 449 -29.10 -8.05 -3.38
N VAL A 450 -29.52 -6.88 -3.85
CA VAL A 450 -28.91 -5.59 -3.53
C VAL A 450 -29.66 -4.97 -2.35
N PRO A 451 -29.03 -4.88 -1.16
CA PRO A 451 -29.72 -4.46 0.06
C PRO A 451 -29.72 -2.92 0.25
N ASP A 452 -29.88 -2.16 -0.83
CA ASP A 452 -29.98 -0.70 -0.78
C ASP A 452 -31.39 -0.21 -1.01
N SER A 453 -32.03 0.23 0.08
CA SER A 453 -33.40 0.73 0.05
C SER A 453 -33.56 2.08 -0.70
N LYS A 454 -32.49 2.77 -1.00
CA LYS A 454 -32.48 4.01 -1.80
C LYS A 454 -32.67 3.72 -3.29
N LEU A 455 -32.28 2.52 -3.76
CA LEU A 455 -32.42 2.13 -5.15
C LEU A 455 -33.88 1.78 -5.49
N MET A 456 -34.48 2.60 -6.35
CA MET A 456 -35.88 2.45 -6.76
C MET A 456 -36.10 1.26 -7.69
N ASN A 457 -37.28 0.66 -7.60
CA ASN A 457 -37.69 -0.41 -8.52
C ASN A 457 -37.64 0.07 -9.98
N GLY A 458 -37.05 -0.72 -10.87
CA GLY A 458 -36.83 -0.40 -12.25
C GLY A 458 -35.58 0.44 -12.56
N THR A 459 -34.76 0.75 -11.54
CA THR A 459 -33.49 1.47 -11.75
C THR A 459 -32.59 0.72 -12.75
N GLU A 460 -32.11 1.47 -13.74
CA GLU A 460 -31.06 0.99 -14.63
C GLU A 460 -29.70 1.13 -13.96
N LEU A 461 -28.91 0.04 -14.03
CA LEU A 461 -27.54 -0.02 -13.55
C LEU A 461 -26.61 -0.10 -14.76
N VAL A 462 -25.72 0.86 -14.91
CA VAL A 462 -24.73 0.95 -16.00
C VAL A 462 -23.43 0.34 -15.55
N ASP A 463 -22.83 -0.51 -16.39
CA ASP A 463 -21.50 -1.08 -16.13
C ASP A 463 -20.40 -0.09 -16.51
N GLY A 464 -19.61 0.36 -15.53
CA GLY A 464 -18.50 1.30 -15.75
C GLY A 464 -17.34 0.72 -16.56
N LEU A 465 -17.18 -0.62 -16.58
CA LEU A 465 -16.20 -1.30 -17.43
C LEU A 465 -16.71 -1.48 -18.87
N HIS A 466 -18.03 -1.62 -19.04
CA HIS A 466 -18.70 -1.85 -20.32
C HIS A 466 -19.96 -0.99 -20.42
N PRO A 467 -19.88 0.31 -20.73
CA PRO A 467 -21.02 1.24 -20.65
C PRO A 467 -22.24 0.88 -21.51
N THR A 468 -22.11 -0.04 -22.46
CA THR A 468 -23.22 -0.58 -23.26
C THR A 468 -24.00 -1.69 -22.56
N ARG A 469 -23.47 -2.25 -21.46
CA ARG A 469 -24.17 -3.24 -20.64
C ARG A 469 -25.03 -2.55 -19.62
N LEU A 470 -26.31 -2.91 -19.60
CA LEU A 470 -27.31 -2.38 -18.68
C LEU A 470 -27.97 -3.53 -17.94
N TYR A 471 -28.12 -3.35 -16.64
CA TYR A 471 -28.89 -4.24 -15.78
C TYR A 471 -30.05 -3.47 -15.18
N ARG A 472 -31.07 -4.15 -14.70
CA ARG A 472 -32.24 -3.52 -14.05
C ARG A 472 -32.50 -4.16 -12.70
N LEU A 473 -32.80 -3.32 -11.74
CA LEU A 473 -33.19 -3.72 -10.39
C LEU A 473 -34.72 -3.85 -10.32
N TYR A 474 -35.19 -5.02 -9.87
CA TYR A 474 -36.60 -5.26 -9.61
C TYR A 474 -36.77 -5.86 -8.20
N SER A 475 -37.51 -5.18 -7.34
CA SER A 475 -37.78 -5.62 -5.95
C SER A 475 -36.52 -5.98 -5.18
N GLY A 476 -35.44 -5.18 -5.34
CA GLY A 476 -34.15 -5.42 -4.72
C GLY A 476 -33.30 -6.50 -5.40
N LEU A 477 -33.77 -7.14 -6.45
CA LEU A 477 -33.04 -8.18 -7.18
C LEU A 477 -32.53 -7.65 -8.51
N VAL A 478 -31.30 -8.05 -8.84
CA VAL A 478 -30.68 -7.81 -10.16
C VAL A 478 -30.33 -9.16 -10.76
N ARG A 479 -30.86 -9.44 -11.95
CA ARG A 479 -30.40 -10.61 -12.74
C ARG A 479 -29.10 -10.26 -13.41
N ILE A 480 -28.03 -10.90 -12.98
CA ILE A 480 -26.67 -10.66 -13.45
C ILE A 480 -26.25 -11.80 -14.38
N GLU A 481 -25.61 -11.41 -15.49
CA GLU A 481 -24.93 -12.34 -16.40
C GLU A 481 -23.50 -11.82 -16.57
N ILE A 482 -22.53 -12.53 -15.98
CA ILE A 482 -21.11 -12.17 -15.99
C ILE A 482 -20.32 -13.25 -16.73
N PRO A 483 -19.62 -12.90 -17.81
CA PRO A 483 -18.79 -13.86 -18.53
C PRO A 483 -17.67 -14.46 -17.66
N ALA A 484 -17.14 -15.58 -18.10
CA ALA A 484 -15.99 -16.23 -17.47
C ALA A 484 -14.82 -15.26 -17.27
N LYS A 485 -14.19 -15.27 -16.09
CA LYS A 485 -13.01 -14.45 -15.79
C LYS A 485 -13.25 -12.95 -16.12
N SER A 486 -14.41 -12.40 -15.69
CA SER A 486 -14.73 -10.99 -15.90
C SER A 486 -15.42 -10.36 -14.70
N ALA A 487 -15.59 -9.05 -14.74
CA ALA A 487 -16.23 -8.28 -13.68
C ALA A 487 -17.20 -7.24 -14.26
N ALA A 488 -18.07 -6.70 -13.40
CA ALA A 488 -18.89 -5.53 -13.65
C ALA A 488 -18.80 -4.55 -12.46
N ILE A 489 -18.76 -3.27 -12.75
CA ILE A 489 -18.82 -2.17 -11.77
C ILE A 489 -20.06 -1.35 -12.09
N LEU A 490 -21.15 -1.63 -11.40
CA LEU A 490 -22.48 -1.13 -11.73
C LEU A 490 -22.83 0.14 -10.95
N GLN A 491 -23.38 1.13 -11.64
CA GLN A 491 -23.79 2.41 -11.07
C GLN A 491 -25.24 2.72 -11.46
N PRO A 492 -26.07 3.26 -10.55
CA PRO A 492 -27.45 3.58 -10.84
C PRO A 492 -27.54 4.80 -11.76
N ARG A 493 -28.42 4.72 -12.76
CA ARG A 493 -28.81 5.87 -13.54
C ARG A 493 -29.95 6.61 -12.81
N THR A 494 -29.61 7.71 -12.15
CA THR A 494 -30.55 8.51 -11.36
C THR A 494 -31.06 9.75 -12.09
N ALA A 495 -30.38 10.15 -13.17
CA ALA A 495 -30.71 11.30 -13.96
C ALA A 495 -32.14 11.21 -14.59
N SER A 496 -32.77 12.36 -14.73
CA SER A 496 -34.10 12.47 -15.37
C SER A 496 -34.07 11.99 -16.82
N VAL A 497 -35.01 11.13 -17.17
CA VAL A 497 -35.23 10.70 -18.56
C VAL A 497 -36.62 11.21 -19.02
N GLY A 498 -36.63 12.01 -20.07
CA GLY A 498 -37.88 12.62 -20.56
C GLY A 498 -38.57 13.53 -19.54
N GLY A 499 -37.80 14.16 -18.65
CA GLY A 499 -38.31 15.04 -17.60
C GLY A 499 -38.80 14.33 -16.34
N TYR A 500 -38.66 13.02 -16.23
CA TYR A 500 -39.07 12.24 -15.05
C TYR A 500 -37.90 11.48 -14.44
N THR A 501 -37.83 11.49 -13.10
CA THR A 501 -36.98 10.58 -12.31
C THR A 501 -37.76 10.16 -11.05
N PRO A 502 -37.65 8.87 -10.63
CA PRO A 502 -38.20 8.44 -9.35
C PRO A 502 -37.41 9.02 -8.16
N TYR A 503 -36.21 9.53 -8.41
CA TYR A 503 -35.26 10.04 -7.40
C TYR A 503 -35.48 11.51 -6.99
N LYS A 504 -36.47 12.20 -7.56
CA LYS A 504 -36.73 13.62 -7.34
C LYS A 504 -36.94 14.09 -5.88
N ARG A 505 -37.04 13.18 -4.95
CA ARG A 505 -37.21 13.44 -3.50
C ARG A 505 -36.30 12.60 -2.61
N ILE A 506 -35.28 11.99 -3.21
CA ILE A 506 -34.25 11.21 -2.53
C ILE A 506 -32.95 11.88 -2.89
N GLU A 507 -32.28 12.43 -1.92
CA GLU A 507 -30.95 13.04 -2.00
C GLU A 507 -29.91 12.03 -1.55
#